data_43421b114222f8c6ebb4082d9cd3666f
#
_entry.id   43421b114222f8c6ebb4082d9cd3666f
#
_cell.length_a   1.000
_cell.length_b   1.000
_cell.length_c   1.000
_cell.angle_alpha   90.00
_cell.angle_beta   90.00
_cell.angle_gamma   90.00
#
_symmetry.space_group_name_H-M   'P 1'
#
loop_
_entity.id
_entity.type
_entity.pdbx_description
1 polymer ?
#
loop_
_entity_poly.entity_id
_entity_poly.type
_entity_poly.pdbx_seq_one_letter_code
_entity_poly.pdbx_strand_id
1 'polypeptide(L)'
;MKSMTTLIAGLLFTSATAFRPNQPFTGHLERGLEHRSLDRRQETGKKSLERVPLEVDSRNNGKTELQWLATITVGTPPQTFKVVLDTGSTALILPRSNCTNCGKHSFFDPSKSTSFSPQPALFQPIEYGTGADTVPLNQTGRAECEVVTDTVSIQGLSAPKQEFMLCHSYGEALSSQLADGILGIGFNDISAWDENGNFTYLPLLPNLVSEGQLPNRIVGLALGSGGKKHQQRGPEASIGGADCARYRGRIKNVNVDETLTALSGTFIVDVKAAYIGSGNNKQVWRNSTNDNKPLTPGASLIDSGTAYMLTPDRQTAEDLYLDISKGIVPLDDRGSWGASCATLDKVATDITFTIGTETGGELVEVTMPKSAFNLGEYPGKKGVVSGGIFSLGSSLL
;
A
#
# COMPACT_ATOMS: atom_id res chain seq x y z
N MET A 1 20.20 -22.31 -8.10
CA MET A 1 19.15 -21.38 -8.60
C MET A 1 18.31 -20.95 -7.41
N LYS A 2 18.54 -19.71 -6.93
CA LYS A 2 17.88 -19.17 -5.74
C LYS A 2 16.62 -18.47 -6.19
N SER A 3 15.45 -19.02 -5.87
CA SER A 3 14.18 -18.33 -6.01
C SER A 3 14.08 -17.29 -4.90
N MET A 4 14.27 -16.02 -5.22
CA MET A 4 13.93 -14.92 -4.34
C MET A 4 12.45 -14.62 -4.53
N THR A 5 11.67 -14.84 -3.48
CA THR A 5 10.31 -14.30 -3.39
C THR A 5 10.47 -12.81 -3.14
N THR A 6 10.20 -12.00 -4.14
CA THR A 6 10.31 -10.54 -4.05
C THR A 6 9.01 -10.03 -3.44
N LEU A 7 9.11 -9.44 -2.25
CA LEU A 7 8.05 -8.62 -1.68
C LEU A 7 8.13 -7.28 -2.44
N ILE A 8 7.21 -7.03 -3.37
CA ILE A 8 7.07 -5.73 -4.01
C ILE A 8 6.05 -4.96 -3.18
N ALA A 9 6.53 -4.21 -2.20
CA ALA A 9 5.78 -3.12 -1.62
C ALA A 9 6.18 -1.84 -2.37
N GLY A 10 5.22 -1.05 -2.80
CA GLY A 10 5.49 0.27 -3.35
C GLY A 10 6.16 1.13 -2.27
N LEU A 11 7.31 1.72 -2.57
CA LEU A 11 8.00 2.63 -1.67
C LEU A 11 7.63 4.06 -2.07
N LEU A 12 6.90 4.75 -1.21
CA LEU A 12 6.62 6.19 -1.33
C LEU A 12 7.66 6.97 -0.53
N PHE A 13 8.39 7.83 -1.21
CA PHE A 13 9.20 8.86 -0.54
C PHE A 13 8.33 10.11 -0.41
N THR A 14 7.75 10.34 0.76
CA THR A 14 6.99 11.57 1.02
C THR A 14 7.88 12.61 1.67
N SER A 15 7.88 13.82 1.16
CA SER A 15 8.39 14.98 1.89
C SER A 15 7.37 15.31 3.00
N ALA A 16 7.76 15.09 4.24
CA ALA A 16 6.98 15.56 5.38
C ALA A 16 7.00 17.11 5.39
N THR A 17 6.02 17.74 4.77
CA THR A 17 5.76 19.17 5.03
C THR A 17 5.31 19.30 6.47
N ALA A 18 6.02 20.13 7.22
CA ALA A 18 5.82 20.37 8.62
C ALA A 18 4.38 20.84 8.91
N PHE A 19 3.54 19.92 9.31
CA PHE A 19 2.31 20.23 10.02
C PHE A 19 2.73 20.68 11.43
N ARG A 20 2.43 21.92 11.79
CA ARG A 20 2.65 22.43 13.15
C ARG A 20 1.50 21.95 14.04
N PRO A 21 1.71 21.03 14.97
CA PRO A 21 0.69 20.71 15.96
C PRO A 21 0.70 21.79 17.03
N ASN A 22 -0.38 22.56 17.12
CA ASN A 22 -0.70 23.35 18.31
C ASN A 22 -1.50 22.45 19.26
N GLN A 23 -0.82 21.62 20.03
CA GLN A 23 -1.23 21.13 21.34
C GLN A 23 -0.36 19.91 21.73
N PRO A 24 0.09 19.78 22.98
CA PRO A 24 0.82 18.59 23.41
C PRO A 24 -0.14 17.41 23.63
N PHE A 25 0.10 16.33 22.92
CA PHE A 25 -0.59 15.05 23.12
C PHE A 25 -0.04 14.36 24.38
N THR A 26 -0.85 14.26 25.43
CA THR A 26 -0.57 13.43 26.60
C THR A 26 -1.41 12.14 26.54
N GLY A 27 -1.05 11.25 25.64
CA GLY A 27 -1.57 9.88 25.61
C GLY A 27 -0.56 8.93 26.20
N HIS A 28 -0.90 8.22 27.26
CA HIS A 28 -0.11 7.12 27.78
C HIS A 28 -0.11 5.96 26.77
N LEU A 29 1.00 5.81 26.04
CA LEU A 29 1.32 4.57 25.34
C LEU A 29 1.70 3.53 26.41
N GLU A 30 0.82 2.56 26.65
CA GLU A 30 1.20 1.40 27.45
C GLU A 30 2.36 0.67 26.76
N ARG A 31 3.51 0.66 27.43
CA ARG A 31 4.66 -0.18 27.10
C ARG A 31 4.25 -1.65 27.30
N GLY A 32 3.92 -2.33 26.23
CA GLY A 32 3.49 -3.73 26.27
C GLY A 32 3.74 -4.51 24.99
N LEU A 33 4.79 -4.20 24.24
CA LEU A 33 5.31 -5.12 23.23
C LEU A 33 6.49 -5.89 23.80
N GLU A 34 6.20 -6.87 24.65
CA GLU A 34 7.17 -7.92 24.94
C GLU A 34 7.57 -8.61 23.63
N HIS A 35 8.86 -8.61 23.34
CA HIS A 35 9.50 -9.44 22.34
C HIS A 35 9.25 -10.92 22.65
N ARG A 36 8.09 -11.43 22.27
CA ARG A 36 7.88 -12.87 22.20
C ARG A 36 8.37 -13.32 20.83
N SER A 37 9.45 -14.07 20.85
CA SER A 37 9.94 -14.84 19.70
C SER A 37 8.74 -15.53 19.04
N LEU A 38 8.61 -15.35 17.71
CA LEU A 38 7.65 -16.08 16.87
C LEU A 38 8.05 -17.57 16.80
N ASP A 39 8.18 -18.19 17.97
CA ASP A 39 8.52 -19.60 18.10
C ASP A 39 7.24 -20.44 18.00
N ARG A 40 7.33 -21.40 17.13
CA ARG A 40 6.40 -22.46 16.79
C ARG A 40 5.82 -23.12 18.05
N ARG A 41 4.69 -22.64 18.56
CA ARG A 41 3.80 -23.45 19.40
C ARG A 41 2.38 -23.33 18.86
N GLN A 42 1.96 -24.38 18.15
CA GLN A 42 0.53 -24.67 17.99
C GLN A 42 -0.03 -24.97 19.38
N GLU A 43 -0.64 -23.96 20.00
CA GLU A 43 -1.55 -24.21 21.10
C GLU A 43 -2.90 -24.59 20.49
N THR A 44 -3.31 -25.82 20.76
CA THR A 44 -4.61 -26.39 20.44
C THR A 44 -5.72 -25.50 21.01
N GLY A 45 -6.50 -24.88 20.11
CA GLY A 45 -7.73 -24.14 20.45
C GLY A 45 -7.78 -22.67 20.02
N LYS A 46 -6.69 -22.06 19.52
CA LYS A 46 -6.71 -20.68 18.98
C LYS A 46 -6.94 -20.70 17.48
N LYS A 47 -7.75 -19.75 16.99
CA LYS A 47 -8.00 -19.55 15.57
C LYS A 47 -6.67 -19.40 14.82
N SER A 48 -6.53 -20.11 13.72
CA SER A 48 -5.37 -20.08 12.83
C SER A 48 -5.39 -18.80 11.98
N LEU A 49 -4.25 -18.49 11.37
CA LEU A 49 -4.21 -17.48 10.31
C LEU A 49 -5.18 -17.86 9.18
N GLU A 50 -5.83 -16.88 8.60
CA GLU A 50 -6.68 -17.07 7.43
C GLU A 50 -5.93 -16.63 6.15
N ARG A 51 -6.12 -17.42 5.09
CA ARG A 51 -5.53 -17.15 3.78
C ARG A 51 -6.57 -16.53 2.88
N VAL A 52 -6.28 -15.32 2.40
CA VAL A 52 -7.14 -14.56 1.51
C VAL A 52 -6.55 -14.62 0.10
N PRO A 53 -7.14 -15.38 -0.82
CA PRO A 53 -6.73 -15.36 -2.22
C PRO A 53 -6.91 -13.96 -2.78
N LEU A 54 -5.92 -13.50 -3.57
CA LEU A 54 -5.95 -12.21 -4.22
C LEU A 54 -6.11 -12.40 -5.73
N GLU A 55 -6.94 -11.56 -6.33
CA GLU A 55 -6.96 -11.37 -7.78
C GLU A 55 -5.96 -10.28 -8.17
N VAL A 56 -5.34 -10.45 -9.32
CA VAL A 56 -4.41 -9.46 -9.86
C VAL A 56 -5.12 -8.58 -10.87
N ASP A 57 -5.06 -7.28 -10.67
CA ASP A 57 -5.36 -6.33 -11.73
C ASP A 57 -4.20 -6.28 -12.73
N SER A 58 -4.43 -6.85 -13.91
CA SER A 58 -3.44 -6.95 -14.97
C SER A 58 -3.93 -6.32 -16.27
N ARG A 59 -4.57 -5.16 -16.18
CA ARG A 59 -5.19 -4.46 -17.33
C ARG A 59 -4.25 -4.22 -18.51
N ASN A 60 -2.96 -4.16 -18.29
CA ASN A 60 -1.97 -3.98 -19.35
C ASN A 60 -1.62 -5.32 -20.05
N ASN A 61 -2.62 -6.00 -20.61
CA ASN A 61 -2.48 -7.28 -21.32
C ASN A 61 -1.78 -8.39 -20.50
N GLY A 62 -1.92 -8.36 -19.18
CA GLY A 62 -1.28 -9.32 -18.27
C GLY A 62 0.24 -9.17 -18.18
N LYS A 63 0.80 -8.04 -18.61
CA LYS A 63 2.24 -7.78 -18.57
C LYS A 63 2.69 -7.10 -17.28
N THR A 64 1.80 -6.34 -16.65
CA THR A 64 2.09 -5.60 -15.42
C THR A 64 0.97 -5.86 -14.42
N GLU A 65 1.34 -6.32 -13.25
CA GLU A 65 0.44 -6.46 -12.12
C GLU A 65 0.37 -5.09 -11.42
N LEU A 66 -0.82 -4.48 -11.40
CA LEU A 66 -0.99 -3.13 -10.89
C LEU A 66 -1.52 -3.10 -9.46
N GLN A 67 -2.50 -3.96 -9.17
CA GLN A 67 -3.14 -4.04 -7.86
C GLN A 67 -3.51 -5.48 -7.52
N TRP A 68 -3.67 -5.75 -6.22
CA TRP A 68 -4.09 -7.03 -5.69
C TRP A 68 -5.40 -6.86 -4.95
N LEU A 69 -6.43 -7.55 -5.44
CA LEU A 69 -7.81 -7.38 -5.01
C LEU A 69 -8.23 -8.53 -4.11
N ALA A 70 -8.70 -8.19 -2.91
CA ALA A 70 -9.37 -9.13 -2.02
C ALA A 70 -10.89 -9.11 -2.25
N THR A 71 -11.55 -10.24 -2.02
CA THR A 71 -13.01 -10.29 -2.00
C THR A 71 -13.51 -10.16 -0.56
N ILE A 72 -14.39 -9.20 -0.32
CA ILE A 72 -15.09 -9.00 0.93
C ILE A 72 -16.61 -9.08 0.74
N THR A 73 -17.33 -9.24 1.83
CA THR A 73 -18.79 -9.08 1.84
C THR A 73 -19.21 -8.09 2.91
N VAL A 74 -20.25 -7.31 2.60
CA VAL A 74 -20.82 -6.30 3.51
C VAL A 74 -22.33 -6.45 3.57
N GLY A 75 -22.88 -6.36 4.77
CA GLY A 75 -24.32 -6.38 5.02
C GLY A 75 -24.92 -7.74 5.31
N THR A 76 -26.23 -7.72 5.65
CA THR A 76 -27.05 -8.88 5.93
C THR A 76 -28.37 -8.78 5.17
N PRO A 77 -28.62 -9.56 4.09
CA PRO A 77 -27.73 -10.55 3.51
C PRO A 77 -26.46 -9.93 2.89
N PRO A 78 -25.37 -10.72 2.71
CA PRO A 78 -24.09 -10.21 2.26
C PRO A 78 -24.11 -9.73 0.80
N GLN A 79 -23.55 -8.57 0.54
CA GLN A 79 -23.25 -8.01 -0.77
C GLN A 79 -21.73 -8.09 -1.01
N THR A 80 -21.31 -8.56 -2.17
CA THR A 80 -19.90 -8.90 -2.47
C THR A 80 -19.18 -7.77 -3.21
N PHE A 81 -17.94 -7.49 -2.81
CA PHE A 81 -17.09 -6.44 -3.37
C PHE A 81 -15.66 -6.93 -3.55
N LYS A 82 -15.00 -6.40 -4.59
CA LYS A 82 -13.56 -6.54 -4.79
C LYS A 82 -12.88 -5.24 -4.37
N VAL A 83 -11.96 -5.34 -3.43
CA VAL A 83 -11.29 -4.17 -2.85
C VAL A 83 -9.77 -4.30 -2.95
N VAL A 84 -9.08 -3.18 -3.18
CA VAL A 84 -7.63 -3.14 -3.07
C VAL A 84 -7.24 -3.38 -1.62
N LEU A 85 -6.30 -4.29 -1.38
CA LEU A 85 -5.73 -4.50 -0.06
C LEU A 85 -4.57 -3.51 0.15
N ASP A 86 -4.79 -2.50 0.99
CA ASP A 86 -3.99 -1.29 1.02
C ASP A 86 -3.32 -1.05 2.38
N THR A 87 -1.98 -1.19 2.44
CA THR A 87 -1.20 -0.86 3.64
C THR A 87 -0.94 0.64 3.79
N GLY A 88 -1.20 1.43 2.76
CA GLY A 88 -1.05 2.88 2.72
C GLY A 88 -2.24 3.64 3.29
N SER A 89 -3.32 2.97 3.66
CA SER A 89 -4.49 3.59 4.30
C SER A 89 -5.10 2.72 5.39
N THR A 90 -6.11 3.25 6.09
CA THR A 90 -6.75 2.56 7.24
C THR A 90 -8.24 2.29 7.03
N ALA A 91 -8.90 3.00 6.13
CA ALA A 91 -10.34 2.93 5.95
C ALA A 91 -10.76 1.91 4.87
N LEU A 92 -11.90 1.26 5.09
CA LEU A 92 -12.66 0.62 4.02
C LEU A 92 -13.53 1.68 3.35
N ILE A 93 -13.41 1.86 2.04
CA ILE A 93 -14.32 2.68 1.25
C ILE A 93 -15.08 1.84 0.22
N LEU A 94 -16.36 2.11 0.05
CA LEU A 94 -17.23 1.48 -0.97
C LEU A 94 -18.19 2.50 -1.59
N PRO A 95 -18.53 2.36 -2.87
CA PRO A 95 -19.51 3.24 -3.51
C PRO A 95 -20.93 2.83 -3.14
N ARG A 96 -21.78 3.83 -2.84
CA ARG A 96 -23.18 3.66 -2.52
C ARG A 96 -24.01 3.42 -3.79
N SER A 97 -25.16 2.76 -3.67
CA SER A 97 -26.05 2.45 -4.79
C SER A 97 -26.56 3.67 -5.59
N ASN A 98 -26.55 4.85 -4.99
CA ASN A 98 -26.87 6.13 -5.66
C ASN A 98 -25.63 7.00 -5.91
N CYS A 99 -24.44 6.40 -5.91
CA CYS A 99 -23.20 7.13 -6.15
C CYS A 99 -23.17 7.79 -7.53
N THR A 100 -22.75 9.04 -7.55
CA THR A 100 -22.53 9.79 -8.79
C THR A 100 -21.06 9.70 -9.20
N ASN A 101 -20.79 9.51 -10.49
CA ASN A 101 -19.44 9.42 -11.05
C ASN A 101 -18.58 8.26 -10.51
N CYS A 102 -19.19 7.23 -9.93
CA CYS A 102 -18.43 6.10 -9.38
C CYS A 102 -18.03 5.02 -10.39
N GLY A 103 -18.23 5.24 -11.69
CA GLY A 103 -17.80 4.29 -12.71
C GLY A 103 -18.64 3.02 -12.76
N LYS A 104 -18.00 1.91 -13.16
CA LYS A 104 -18.66 0.59 -13.30
C LYS A 104 -18.20 -0.32 -12.18
N HIS A 105 -18.72 -0.13 -10.99
CA HIS A 105 -18.40 -0.93 -9.80
C HIS A 105 -19.62 -1.67 -9.29
N SER A 106 -19.40 -2.61 -8.38
CA SER A 106 -20.45 -3.10 -7.48
C SER A 106 -20.75 -2.01 -6.47
N PHE A 107 -22.04 -1.72 -6.25
CA PHE A 107 -22.49 -0.66 -5.37
C PHE A 107 -23.13 -1.26 -4.12
N PHE A 108 -22.77 -0.77 -2.95
CA PHE A 108 -23.43 -1.16 -1.72
C PHE A 108 -24.81 -0.50 -1.63
N ASP A 109 -25.84 -1.34 -1.42
CA ASP A 109 -27.21 -0.91 -1.22
C ASP A 109 -27.61 -1.06 0.25
N PRO A 110 -27.60 0.04 1.03
CA PRO A 110 -27.96 0.00 2.43
C PRO A 110 -29.40 -0.51 2.70
N SER A 111 -30.31 -0.29 1.75
CA SER A 111 -31.70 -0.74 1.89
C SER A 111 -31.88 -2.26 1.87
N LYS A 112 -30.87 -2.98 1.39
CA LYS A 112 -30.82 -4.43 1.33
C LYS A 112 -30.15 -5.06 2.55
N SER A 113 -29.62 -4.27 3.49
CA SER A 113 -28.94 -4.79 4.67
C SER A 113 -29.75 -4.51 5.95
N THR A 114 -30.08 -5.57 6.67
CA THR A 114 -30.77 -5.48 7.96
C THR A 114 -29.81 -5.14 9.11
N SER A 115 -28.49 -5.24 8.92
CA SER A 115 -27.46 -4.88 9.89
C SER A 115 -26.88 -3.48 9.65
N PHE A 116 -27.32 -2.78 8.59
CA PHE A 116 -26.88 -1.43 8.29
C PHE A 116 -27.32 -0.43 9.36
N SER A 117 -26.41 0.44 9.78
CA SER A 117 -26.71 1.56 10.65
C SER A 117 -26.01 2.82 10.15
N PRO A 118 -26.77 3.86 9.81
CA PRO A 118 -26.17 5.16 9.51
C PRO A 118 -25.59 5.75 10.80
N GLN A 119 -24.45 6.42 10.68
CA GLN A 119 -23.90 7.25 11.75
C GLN A 119 -24.38 8.70 11.60
N PRO A 120 -24.43 9.50 12.71
CA PRO A 120 -24.70 10.93 12.59
C PRO A 120 -23.75 11.54 11.56
N ALA A 121 -24.32 12.22 10.57
CA ALA A 121 -23.70 12.62 9.31
C ALA A 121 -22.29 13.23 9.46
N LEU A 122 -21.28 12.39 9.43
CA LEU A 122 -19.88 12.77 9.24
C LEU A 122 -19.55 12.59 7.77
N PHE A 123 -19.84 13.60 6.97
CA PHE A 123 -19.38 13.64 5.58
C PHE A 123 -17.91 14.03 5.58
N GLN A 124 -17.09 13.19 4.94
CA GLN A 124 -15.66 13.44 4.83
C GLN A 124 -15.18 13.30 3.40
N PRO A 125 -14.51 14.32 2.85
CA PRO A 125 -13.70 14.11 1.67
C PRO A 125 -12.50 13.25 2.04
N ILE A 126 -12.25 12.21 1.24
CA ILE A 126 -11.03 11.41 1.30
C ILE A 126 -10.20 11.78 0.10
N GLU A 127 -8.91 11.97 0.32
CA GLU A 127 -7.95 12.18 -0.75
C GLU A 127 -6.83 11.16 -0.61
N TYR A 128 -6.68 10.32 -1.63
CA TYR A 128 -5.53 9.45 -1.77
C TYR A 128 -4.47 10.18 -2.59
N GLY A 129 -3.23 10.16 -2.13
CA GLY A 129 -2.12 10.89 -2.76
C GLY A 129 -1.81 10.47 -4.20
N THR A 130 -2.27 9.28 -4.60
CA THR A 130 -2.09 8.78 -5.96
C THR A 130 -3.27 7.93 -6.39
N GLY A 131 -3.70 8.09 -7.64
CA GLY A 131 -4.49 7.08 -8.34
C GLY A 131 -3.53 6.05 -8.93
N ALA A 132 -2.94 5.24 -8.08
CA ALA A 132 -1.67 4.56 -8.29
C ALA A 132 -1.71 3.33 -9.20
N ASP A 133 -2.78 3.12 -9.92
CA ASP A 133 -2.95 1.97 -10.81
C ASP A 133 -2.90 2.34 -12.30
N THR A 134 -2.66 3.61 -12.62
CA THR A 134 -2.67 4.10 -14.00
C THR A 134 -1.31 4.61 -14.47
N VAL A 135 -1.04 4.44 -15.75
CA VAL A 135 0.05 5.11 -16.46
C VAL A 135 -0.58 5.87 -17.63
N PRO A 136 -0.44 7.19 -17.68
CA PRO A 136 0.21 8.09 -16.75
C PRO A 136 -0.53 8.18 -15.40
N LEU A 137 0.19 8.58 -14.35
CA LEU A 137 -0.38 8.70 -13.00
C LEU A 137 -1.61 9.63 -13.02
N ASN A 138 -2.72 9.16 -12.47
CA ASN A 138 -3.82 10.02 -12.06
C ASN A 138 -3.47 10.61 -10.69
N GLN A 139 -3.52 11.93 -10.57
CA GLN A 139 -2.85 12.61 -9.46
C GLN A 139 -3.59 12.51 -8.13
N THR A 140 -4.88 12.35 -8.05
CA THR A 140 -5.58 12.20 -6.77
C THR A 140 -6.78 11.30 -6.87
N GLY A 141 -6.84 10.30 -6.01
CA GLY A 141 -8.06 9.56 -5.73
C GLY A 141 -8.91 10.33 -4.73
N ARG A 142 -9.92 11.08 -5.18
CA ARG A 142 -10.86 11.77 -4.29
C ARG A 142 -12.16 11.01 -4.17
N ALA A 143 -12.70 10.95 -2.96
CA ALA A 143 -14.05 10.45 -2.71
C ALA A 143 -14.77 11.33 -1.69
N GLU A 144 -16.09 11.44 -1.83
CA GLU A 144 -16.95 12.08 -0.83
C GLU A 144 -17.80 11.01 -0.17
N CYS A 145 -17.58 10.77 1.10
CA CYS A 145 -18.12 9.62 1.80
C CYS A 145 -18.77 10.02 3.14
N GLU A 146 -19.65 9.17 3.62
CA GLU A 146 -20.18 9.21 4.98
C GLU A 146 -19.70 7.99 5.77
N VAL A 147 -19.49 8.16 7.08
CA VAL A 147 -19.18 7.03 7.96
C VAL A 147 -20.48 6.29 8.29
N VAL A 148 -20.46 4.97 8.13
CA VAL A 148 -21.59 4.08 8.42
C VAL A 148 -21.11 2.81 9.09
N THR A 149 -22.02 2.00 9.63
CA THR A 149 -21.66 0.71 10.16
C THR A 149 -22.50 -0.40 9.53
N ASP A 150 -21.86 -1.55 9.32
CA ASP A 150 -22.53 -2.79 8.94
C ASP A 150 -21.65 -3.99 9.32
N THR A 151 -22.12 -5.20 9.07
CA THR A 151 -21.29 -6.40 9.17
C THR A 151 -20.37 -6.50 7.96
N VAL A 152 -19.05 -6.53 8.19
CA VAL A 152 -18.04 -6.74 7.14
C VAL A 152 -17.36 -8.07 7.34
N SER A 153 -17.24 -8.86 6.28
CA SER A 153 -16.60 -10.17 6.35
C SER A 153 -15.55 -10.36 5.27
N ILE A 154 -14.45 -11.02 5.64
CA ILE A 154 -13.37 -11.41 4.75
C ILE A 154 -12.98 -12.86 5.04
N GLN A 155 -13.00 -13.73 4.02
CA GLN A 155 -12.58 -15.13 4.12
C GLN A 155 -13.19 -15.90 5.34
N GLY A 156 -14.48 -15.66 5.63
CA GLY A 156 -15.17 -16.31 6.75
C GLY A 156 -14.94 -15.65 8.12
N LEU A 157 -14.05 -14.69 8.24
CA LEU A 157 -13.96 -13.80 9.41
C LEU A 157 -15.04 -12.74 9.29
N SER A 158 -15.69 -12.39 10.40
CA SER A 158 -16.81 -11.44 10.39
C SER A 158 -16.67 -10.42 11.52
N ALA A 159 -16.71 -9.15 11.19
CA ALA A 159 -16.73 -8.03 12.12
C ALA A 159 -18.12 -7.37 12.09
N PRO A 160 -18.96 -7.63 13.10
CA PRO A 160 -20.25 -6.94 13.22
C PRO A 160 -20.02 -5.47 13.59
N LYS A 161 -20.93 -4.60 13.15
CA LYS A 161 -20.86 -3.15 13.41
C LYS A 161 -19.52 -2.54 13.00
N GLN A 162 -18.91 -3.08 11.92
CA GLN A 162 -17.69 -2.49 11.35
C GLN A 162 -18.01 -1.14 10.76
N GLU A 163 -17.29 -0.13 11.20
CA GLU A 163 -17.33 1.19 10.58
C GLU A 163 -16.64 1.15 9.21
N PHE A 164 -17.22 1.81 8.24
CA PHE A 164 -16.62 2.01 6.92
C PHE A 164 -17.16 3.27 6.25
N MET A 165 -16.51 3.71 5.21
CA MET A 165 -16.86 4.89 4.46
C MET A 165 -17.67 4.53 3.23
N LEU A 166 -18.93 4.99 3.20
CA LEU A 166 -19.86 4.77 2.12
C LEU A 166 -19.92 6.03 1.24
N CYS A 167 -19.44 5.93 0.02
CA CYS A 167 -19.13 7.07 -0.81
C CYS A 167 -20.26 7.43 -1.79
N HIS A 168 -20.55 8.71 -1.88
CA HIS A 168 -21.56 9.31 -2.76
C HIS A 168 -20.98 9.73 -4.10
N SER A 169 -19.66 9.96 -4.17
CA SER A 169 -18.95 10.28 -5.41
C SER A 169 -17.51 9.78 -5.38
N TYR A 170 -17.02 9.41 -6.55
CA TYR A 170 -15.61 9.09 -6.81
C TYR A 170 -15.03 10.09 -7.81
N GLY A 171 -13.80 10.50 -7.59
CA GLY A 171 -12.99 11.16 -8.60
C GLY A 171 -12.56 10.17 -9.70
N GLU A 172 -11.97 10.70 -10.78
CA GLU A 172 -11.65 9.93 -11.97
C GLU A 172 -10.71 8.73 -11.68
N ALA A 173 -9.74 8.92 -10.79
CA ALA A 173 -8.80 7.86 -10.42
C ALA A 173 -9.52 6.64 -9.82
N LEU A 174 -10.39 6.83 -8.84
CA LEU A 174 -11.14 5.75 -8.21
C LEU A 174 -12.21 5.17 -9.14
N SER A 175 -12.91 6.02 -9.91
CA SER A 175 -13.99 5.58 -10.81
C SER A 175 -13.50 4.75 -11.99
N SER A 176 -12.22 4.84 -12.35
CA SER A 176 -11.59 4.09 -13.45
C SER A 176 -10.92 2.80 -13.01
N GLN A 177 -10.78 2.54 -11.72
CA GLN A 177 -10.18 1.30 -11.20
C GLN A 177 -11.04 0.07 -11.50
N LEU A 178 -10.44 -1.13 -11.41
CA LEU A 178 -11.20 -2.39 -11.44
C LEU A 178 -11.78 -2.75 -10.07
N ALA A 179 -11.16 -2.26 -9.00
CA ALA A 179 -11.63 -2.47 -7.65
C ALA A 179 -12.90 -1.66 -7.40
N ASP A 180 -13.85 -2.25 -6.67
CA ASP A 180 -15.07 -1.53 -6.24
C ASP A 180 -14.73 -0.49 -5.16
N GLY A 181 -13.67 -0.73 -4.38
CA GLY A 181 -13.22 0.14 -3.31
C GLY A 181 -11.83 -0.20 -2.80
N ILE A 182 -11.48 0.35 -1.64
CA ILE A 182 -10.18 0.14 -0.99
C ILE A 182 -10.43 -0.39 0.41
N LEU A 183 -9.70 -1.41 0.82
CA LEU A 183 -9.64 -1.90 2.19
C LEU A 183 -8.29 -1.52 2.79
N GLY A 184 -8.28 -0.44 3.56
CA GLY A 184 -7.13 -0.03 4.34
C GLY A 184 -6.81 -1.04 5.44
N ILE A 185 -5.55 -1.44 5.54
CA ILE A 185 -5.04 -2.38 6.53
C ILE A 185 -3.87 -1.80 7.34
N GLY A 186 -3.79 -0.48 7.40
CA GLY A 186 -2.84 0.25 8.23
C GLY A 186 -3.00 -0.02 9.73
N PHE A 187 -2.15 0.61 10.54
CA PHE A 187 -2.02 0.29 11.97
C PHE A 187 -3.12 0.82 12.86
N ASN A 188 -3.57 2.03 12.61
CA ASN A 188 -4.30 2.80 13.61
C ASN A 188 -5.62 3.36 13.15
N ASP A 189 -6.37 3.66 14.15
CA ASP A 189 -7.65 4.31 14.29
C ASP A 189 -7.66 5.80 13.85
N ILE A 190 -6.84 6.20 12.86
CA ILE A 190 -6.73 7.62 12.47
C ILE A 190 -7.68 7.93 11.31
N SER A 191 -8.90 7.44 11.28
CA SER A 191 -9.67 7.66 10.06
C SER A 191 -10.97 8.44 10.18
N ALA A 192 -11.44 8.79 11.35
CA ALA A 192 -12.59 9.69 11.48
C ALA A 192 -12.41 10.70 12.59
N TRP A 193 -12.65 11.95 12.34
CA TRP A 193 -12.59 13.01 13.33
C TRP A 193 -13.99 13.21 13.92
N ASP A 194 -14.13 13.11 15.24
CA ASP A 194 -15.33 13.55 15.90
C ASP A 194 -15.37 15.10 15.96
N GLU A 195 -16.47 15.66 16.41
CA GLU A 195 -16.65 17.11 16.57
C GLU A 195 -15.64 17.77 17.53
N ASN A 196 -14.91 16.97 18.33
CA ASN A 196 -13.86 17.41 19.24
C ASN A 196 -12.46 17.20 18.66
N GLY A 197 -12.35 16.73 17.40
CA GLY A 197 -11.10 16.43 16.77
C GLY A 197 -10.50 15.10 17.21
N ASN A 198 -11.31 14.18 17.76
CA ASN A 198 -10.88 12.83 18.08
C ASN A 198 -11.29 11.88 16.99
N PHE A 199 -10.46 10.91 16.76
CA PHE A 199 -10.64 9.89 15.75
C PHE A 199 -11.28 8.64 16.36
N THR A 200 -12.34 8.15 15.77
CA THR A 200 -13.14 7.04 16.32
C THR A 200 -13.31 5.85 15.40
N TYR A 201 -12.66 5.84 14.23
CA TYR A 201 -12.80 4.74 13.28
C TYR A 201 -11.95 3.53 13.70
N LEU A 202 -12.60 2.38 13.85
CA LEU A 202 -11.91 1.11 14.11
C LEU A 202 -11.68 0.34 12.80
N PRO A 203 -10.44 0.26 12.28
CA PRO A 203 -10.16 -0.51 11.08
C PRO A 203 -10.53 -1.99 11.21
N LEU A 204 -10.73 -2.68 10.07
CA LEU A 204 -11.24 -4.04 10.05
C LEU A 204 -10.37 -5.03 10.86
N LEU A 205 -9.05 -4.97 10.72
CA LEU A 205 -8.17 -5.93 11.41
C LEU A 205 -8.16 -5.75 12.93
N PRO A 206 -8.02 -4.53 13.48
CA PRO A 206 -8.24 -4.28 14.91
C PRO A 206 -9.59 -4.78 15.40
N ASN A 207 -10.67 -4.54 14.65
CA ASN A 207 -12.00 -5.00 15.03
C ASN A 207 -12.09 -6.53 15.05
N LEU A 208 -11.59 -7.24 14.04
CA LEU A 208 -11.55 -8.71 14.03
C LEU A 208 -10.76 -9.30 15.19
N VAL A 209 -9.70 -8.62 15.66
CA VAL A 209 -8.95 -9.03 16.85
C VAL A 209 -9.77 -8.79 18.11
N SER A 210 -10.43 -7.63 18.25
CA SER A 210 -11.29 -7.32 19.41
C SER A 210 -12.48 -8.26 19.54
N GLU A 211 -13.05 -8.69 18.41
CA GLU A 211 -14.11 -9.69 18.32
C GLU A 211 -13.60 -11.14 18.52
N GLY A 212 -12.31 -11.31 18.82
CA GLY A 212 -11.70 -12.62 19.01
C GLY A 212 -11.67 -13.49 17.74
N GLN A 213 -11.85 -12.90 16.57
CA GLN A 213 -11.81 -13.60 15.29
C GLN A 213 -10.36 -13.90 14.86
N LEU A 214 -9.41 -13.05 15.23
CA LEU A 214 -7.99 -13.18 14.92
C LEU A 214 -7.12 -13.19 16.17
N PRO A 215 -6.02 -13.95 16.18
CA PRO A 215 -5.08 -13.95 17.29
C PRO A 215 -4.21 -12.69 17.37
N ASN A 216 -3.92 -12.07 16.23
CA ASN A 216 -2.98 -10.94 16.12
C ASN A 216 -3.34 -10.03 14.94
N ARG A 217 -2.87 -8.78 14.98
CA ARG A 217 -2.96 -7.79 13.88
C ARG A 217 -1.82 -7.97 12.88
N ILE A 218 -1.52 -9.20 12.47
CA ILE A 218 -0.44 -9.50 11.53
C ILE A 218 -1.04 -9.78 10.16
N VAL A 219 -0.51 -9.13 9.14
CA VAL A 219 -0.80 -9.41 7.74
C VAL A 219 0.47 -9.82 7.03
N GLY A 220 0.43 -10.92 6.32
CA GLY A 220 1.48 -11.32 5.39
C GLY A 220 0.98 -11.12 3.96
N LEU A 221 1.82 -10.53 3.11
CA LEU A 221 1.52 -10.31 1.70
C LEU A 221 2.47 -11.14 0.83
N ALA A 222 1.93 -12.07 0.07
CA ALA A 222 2.64 -12.88 -0.91
C ALA A 222 2.10 -12.57 -2.30
N LEU A 223 2.48 -11.40 -2.82
CA LEU A 223 1.90 -10.82 -4.04
C LEU A 223 2.36 -11.51 -5.32
N GLY A 224 3.42 -12.30 -5.26
CA GLY A 224 3.98 -13.00 -6.41
C GLY A 224 4.96 -12.14 -7.22
N SER A 225 5.53 -12.73 -8.24
CA SER A 225 6.29 -12.01 -9.27
C SER A 225 5.69 -12.33 -10.61
N GLY A 226 5.41 -11.32 -11.45
CA GLY A 226 4.69 -11.36 -12.73
C GLY A 226 5.13 -12.36 -13.80
N GLY A 227 5.81 -13.42 -13.44
CA GLY A 227 6.24 -14.50 -14.32
C GLY A 227 5.44 -15.76 -14.10
N LYS A 228 4.61 -16.13 -15.06
CA LYS A 228 3.76 -17.34 -15.07
C LYS A 228 4.46 -18.67 -14.78
N LYS A 229 5.79 -18.72 -14.65
CA LYS A 229 6.56 -19.97 -14.56
C LYS A 229 6.91 -20.46 -13.14
N HIS A 230 6.65 -19.68 -12.09
CA HIS A 230 7.10 -20.05 -10.73
C HIS A 230 6.02 -20.04 -9.64
N GLN A 231 4.76 -19.80 -9.99
CA GLN A 231 3.67 -19.78 -9.01
C GLN A 231 2.90 -21.10 -9.03
N GLN A 232 3.27 -22.04 -8.17
CA GLN A 232 2.38 -23.17 -7.84
C GLN A 232 1.14 -22.70 -7.04
N ARG A 233 1.17 -21.49 -6.48
CA ARG A 233 0.07 -20.84 -5.76
C ARG A 233 -0.02 -19.38 -6.17
N GLY A 234 -1.23 -18.89 -6.45
CA GLY A 234 -1.50 -17.48 -6.79
C GLY A 234 -1.10 -16.49 -5.69
N PRO A 235 -1.27 -15.18 -5.94
CA PRO A 235 -1.06 -14.15 -4.92
C PRO A 235 -2.06 -14.35 -3.76
N GLU A 236 -1.61 -14.02 -2.55
CA GLU A 236 -2.34 -14.32 -1.33
C GLU A 236 -1.94 -13.33 -0.23
N ALA A 237 -2.90 -12.91 0.56
CA ALA A 237 -2.67 -12.33 1.86
C ALA A 237 -2.92 -13.39 2.95
N SER A 238 -2.19 -13.32 4.05
CA SER A 238 -2.48 -14.06 5.28
C SER A 238 -2.87 -13.07 6.38
N ILE A 239 -3.96 -13.32 7.08
CA ILE A 239 -4.47 -12.46 8.15
C ILE A 239 -4.38 -13.20 9.47
N GLY A 240 -3.86 -12.55 10.52
CA GLY A 240 -3.65 -13.12 11.85
C GLY A 240 -2.30 -13.76 12.06
N GLY A 241 -1.44 -13.81 11.02
CA GLY A 241 -0.10 -14.38 11.09
C GLY A 241 0.59 -14.41 9.74
N ALA A 242 1.90 -14.73 9.73
CA ALA A 242 2.68 -14.94 8.52
C ALA A 242 2.58 -16.40 8.08
N ASP A 243 2.21 -16.67 6.81
CA ASP A 243 2.19 -18.03 6.28
C ASP A 243 3.60 -18.54 5.99
N CYS A 244 4.09 -19.46 6.83
CA CYS A 244 5.42 -20.05 6.68
C CYS A 244 5.61 -20.84 5.36
N ALA A 245 4.54 -21.15 4.64
CA ALA A 245 4.64 -21.78 3.32
C ALA A 245 4.99 -20.76 2.21
N ARG A 246 4.95 -19.46 2.50
CA ARG A 246 5.18 -18.36 1.55
C ARG A 246 6.57 -17.74 1.62
N TYR A 247 7.36 -18.06 2.63
CA TYR A 247 8.73 -17.54 2.75
C TYR A 247 9.72 -18.65 3.14
N ARG A 248 11.00 -18.36 2.98
CA ARG A 248 12.10 -19.26 3.37
C ARG A 248 13.11 -18.48 4.21
N GLY A 249 13.65 -19.14 5.21
CA GLY A 249 14.62 -18.55 6.12
C GLY A 249 13.98 -17.78 7.25
N ARG A 250 14.78 -16.93 7.91
CA ARG A 250 14.35 -16.12 9.05
C ARG A 250 13.64 -14.87 8.56
N ILE A 251 12.53 -14.50 9.19
CA ILE A 251 11.92 -13.17 9.04
C ILE A 251 12.85 -12.16 9.72
N LYS A 252 13.13 -11.08 9.03
CA LYS A 252 13.84 -9.92 9.57
C LYS A 252 12.81 -8.88 9.99
N ASN A 253 13.05 -8.24 11.13
CA ASN A 253 12.15 -7.23 11.66
C ASN A 253 12.73 -5.84 11.43
N VAL A 254 11.94 -4.97 10.87
CA VAL A 254 12.24 -3.54 10.71
C VAL A 254 11.24 -2.76 11.56
N ASN A 255 11.73 -1.89 12.42
CA ASN A 255 10.86 -1.00 13.16
C ASN A 255 10.31 0.08 12.23
N VAL A 256 9.05 0.43 12.43
CA VAL A 256 8.46 1.61 11.80
C VAL A 256 8.96 2.88 12.49
N ASP A 257 8.93 4.01 11.79
CA ASP A 257 9.07 5.32 12.43
C ASP A 257 7.83 5.57 13.30
N GLU A 258 8.02 5.56 14.61
CA GLU A 258 6.90 5.65 15.57
C GLU A 258 6.14 6.97 15.45
N THR A 259 6.84 8.08 15.17
CA THR A 259 6.24 9.41 15.07
C THR A 259 5.41 9.55 13.81
N LEU A 260 5.99 9.23 12.66
CA LEU A 260 5.30 9.35 11.37
C LEU A 260 4.18 8.31 11.24
N THR A 261 4.40 7.10 11.74
CA THR A 261 3.37 6.06 11.77
C THR A 261 2.20 6.43 12.68
N ALA A 262 2.47 7.04 13.85
CA ALA A 262 1.42 7.54 14.73
C ALA A 262 0.61 8.68 14.11
N LEU A 263 1.22 9.49 13.26
CA LEU A 263 0.55 10.60 12.56
C LEU A 263 -0.28 10.14 11.35
N SER A 264 0.18 9.10 10.65
CA SER A 264 -0.44 8.65 9.40
C SER A 264 -1.32 7.40 9.54
N GLY A 265 -1.11 6.62 10.60
CA GLY A 265 -1.74 5.30 10.76
C GLY A 265 -1.19 4.22 9.82
N THR A 266 -0.09 4.48 9.12
CA THR A 266 0.44 3.63 8.06
C THR A 266 1.86 3.14 8.35
N PHE A 267 2.41 2.26 7.50
CA PHE A 267 3.70 1.62 7.72
C PHE A 267 4.85 2.48 7.16
N ILE A 268 5.32 3.44 7.93
CA ILE A 268 6.45 4.27 7.56
C ILE A 268 7.74 3.72 8.16
N VAL A 269 8.77 3.55 7.32
CA VAL A 269 10.08 3.05 7.72
C VAL A 269 11.17 4.05 7.36
N ASP A 270 12.25 4.06 8.14
CA ASP A 270 13.43 4.83 7.80
C ASP A 270 14.16 4.22 6.62
N VAL A 271 14.61 5.07 5.69
CA VAL A 271 15.50 4.70 4.59
C VAL A 271 16.87 5.32 4.84
N LYS A 272 17.87 4.48 5.01
CA LYS A 272 19.23 4.90 5.36
C LYS A 272 20.13 5.09 4.14
N ALA A 273 19.92 4.28 3.12
CA ALA A 273 20.71 4.36 1.89
C ALA A 273 19.95 3.79 0.69
N ALA A 274 20.26 4.29 -0.48
CA ALA A 274 19.85 3.75 -1.76
C ALA A 274 21.08 3.46 -2.63
N TYR A 275 21.03 2.37 -3.36
CA TYR A 275 22.11 1.90 -4.21
C TYR A 275 21.60 1.57 -5.60
N ILE A 276 22.43 1.83 -6.60
CA ILE A 276 22.23 1.43 -7.99
C ILE A 276 23.24 0.34 -8.36
N GLY A 277 22.80 -0.67 -9.06
CA GLY A 277 23.66 -1.77 -9.53
C GLY A 277 23.39 -3.09 -8.82
N SER A 278 24.01 -4.16 -9.34
CA SER A 278 23.78 -5.54 -8.90
C SER A 278 25.05 -6.15 -8.29
N GLY A 279 24.88 -6.93 -7.23
CA GLY A 279 25.97 -7.71 -6.61
C GLY A 279 27.15 -6.81 -6.19
N ASN A 280 28.36 -7.19 -6.63
CA ASN A 280 29.60 -6.48 -6.29
C ASN A 280 29.75 -5.10 -7.01
N ASN A 281 28.91 -4.83 -8.01
CA ASN A 281 28.90 -3.55 -8.74
C ASN A 281 27.87 -2.57 -8.17
N LYS A 282 27.28 -2.89 -7.02
CA LYS A 282 26.33 -1.99 -6.31
C LYS A 282 27.08 -0.75 -5.81
N GLN A 283 26.65 0.42 -6.26
CA GLN A 283 27.21 1.71 -5.87
C GLN A 283 26.21 2.49 -5.03
N VAL A 284 26.69 3.19 -4.01
CA VAL A 284 25.85 4.10 -3.21
C VAL A 284 25.36 5.23 -4.12
N TRP A 285 24.05 5.36 -4.25
CA TRP A 285 23.45 6.47 -4.95
C TRP A 285 23.18 7.64 -3.99
N ARG A 286 22.49 7.36 -2.88
CA ARG A 286 22.25 8.33 -1.79
C ARG A 286 22.35 7.63 -0.45
N ASN A 287 22.72 8.35 0.59
CA ASN A 287 22.65 7.88 1.97
C ASN A 287 22.40 9.03 2.95
N SER A 288 21.92 8.71 4.14
CA SER A 288 21.58 9.68 5.18
C SER A 288 22.78 10.48 5.73
N THR A 289 24.02 10.05 5.43
CA THR A 289 25.27 10.69 5.90
C THR A 289 26.03 11.42 4.78
N ASN A 290 25.52 11.41 3.55
CA ASN A 290 26.18 12.06 2.41
C ASN A 290 25.67 13.49 2.24
N ASP A 291 26.45 14.48 2.67
CA ASP A 291 26.11 15.90 2.60
C ASP A 291 25.94 16.44 1.18
N ASN A 292 26.50 15.76 0.16
CA ASN A 292 26.41 16.17 -1.23
C ASN A 292 25.17 15.63 -1.96
N LYS A 293 24.69 14.46 -1.54
CA LYS A 293 23.46 13.82 -2.06
C LYS A 293 22.70 13.18 -0.89
N PRO A 294 22.11 13.97 0.00
CA PRO A 294 21.38 13.42 1.14
C PRO A 294 20.14 12.65 0.67
N LEU A 295 19.82 11.60 1.40
CA LEU A 295 18.52 10.93 1.28
C LEU A 295 17.51 11.71 2.11
N THR A 296 16.74 12.57 1.48
CA THR A 296 15.79 13.45 2.14
C THR A 296 14.42 13.36 1.44
N PRO A 297 13.34 13.11 2.17
CA PRO A 297 13.31 12.68 3.56
C PRO A 297 13.86 11.26 3.70
N GLY A 298 14.45 10.92 4.82
CA GLY A 298 14.95 9.57 5.12
C GLY A 298 13.84 8.58 5.50
N ALA A 299 12.63 8.72 4.97
CA ALA A 299 11.47 7.91 5.32
C ALA A 299 10.74 7.42 4.07
N SER A 300 10.08 6.28 4.17
CA SER A 300 9.28 5.69 3.08
C SER A 300 8.04 5.01 3.61
N LEU A 301 6.92 5.24 2.96
CA LEU A 301 5.69 4.50 3.16
C LEU A 301 5.76 3.14 2.44
N ILE A 302 5.45 2.08 3.17
CA ILE A 302 5.28 0.73 2.61
C ILE A 302 3.81 0.56 2.22
N ASP A 303 3.54 0.73 0.94
CA ASP A 303 2.19 0.86 0.40
C ASP A 303 1.88 -0.22 -0.64
N SER A 304 0.96 -1.14 -0.31
CA SER A 304 0.48 -2.17 -1.24
C SER A 304 -0.64 -1.68 -2.16
N GLY A 305 -1.24 -0.54 -1.88
CA GLY A 305 -2.24 0.12 -2.72
C GLY A 305 -1.62 0.87 -3.91
N THR A 306 -0.31 1.14 -3.85
CA THR A 306 0.43 1.83 -4.92
C THR A 306 1.29 0.85 -5.71
N ALA A 307 1.07 0.76 -7.02
CA ALA A 307 1.74 -0.19 -7.91
C ALA A 307 3.20 0.21 -8.25
N TYR A 308 3.59 1.44 -7.96
CA TYR A 308 4.85 2.03 -8.40
C TYR A 308 5.70 2.47 -7.23
N MET A 309 7.00 2.58 -7.45
CA MET A 309 7.87 3.29 -6.55
C MET A 309 7.77 4.79 -6.85
N LEU A 310 7.47 5.60 -5.85
CA LEU A 310 7.33 7.05 -6.00
C LEU A 310 8.47 7.78 -5.30
N THR A 311 9.09 8.72 -6.01
CA THR A 311 10.04 9.67 -5.41
C THR A 311 9.29 10.90 -4.88
N PRO A 312 9.82 11.60 -3.86
CA PRO A 312 9.15 12.74 -3.25
C PRO A 312 8.93 13.90 -4.23
N ASP A 313 9.80 14.02 -5.23
CA ASP A 313 9.78 15.09 -6.20
C ASP A 313 10.36 14.66 -7.55
N ARG A 314 10.13 15.51 -8.55
CA ARG A 314 10.61 15.28 -9.92
C ARG A 314 12.14 15.25 -10.01
N GLN A 315 12.83 16.11 -9.25
CA GLN A 315 14.29 16.20 -9.30
C GLN A 315 14.94 14.91 -8.81
N THR A 316 14.38 14.30 -7.77
CA THR A 316 14.86 13.01 -7.25
C THR A 316 14.71 11.88 -8.28
N ALA A 317 13.59 11.83 -9.00
CA ALA A 317 13.41 10.86 -10.09
C ALA A 317 14.38 11.13 -11.25
N GLU A 318 14.54 12.39 -11.63
CA GLU A 318 15.47 12.81 -12.68
C GLU A 318 16.91 12.44 -12.36
N ASP A 319 17.38 12.77 -11.16
CA ASP A 319 18.72 12.40 -10.69
C ASP A 319 18.96 10.90 -10.75
N LEU A 320 17.98 10.11 -10.28
CA LEU A 320 18.07 8.65 -10.29
C LEU A 320 18.18 8.11 -11.71
N TYR A 321 17.31 8.58 -12.60
CA TYR A 321 17.31 8.09 -13.97
C TYR A 321 18.53 8.55 -14.77
N LEU A 322 19.02 9.78 -14.56
CA LEU A 322 20.24 10.27 -15.18
C LEU A 322 21.48 9.48 -14.73
N ASP A 323 21.55 9.10 -13.46
CA ASP A 323 22.63 8.27 -12.93
C ASP A 323 22.56 6.82 -13.46
N ILE A 324 21.38 6.33 -13.84
CA ILE A 324 21.22 5.04 -14.52
C ILE A 324 21.54 5.17 -16.02
N SER A 325 20.90 6.12 -16.71
CA SER A 325 21.10 6.35 -18.14
C SER A 325 20.44 7.64 -18.62
N LYS A 326 21.20 8.46 -19.35
CA LYS A 326 20.69 9.63 -20.05
C LYS A 326 19.64 9.31 -21.14
N GLY A 327 19.48 8.04 -21.50
CA GLY A 327 18.46 7.60 -22.46
C GLY A 327 17.08 7.41 -21.86
N ILE A 328 16.92 7.52 -20.54
CA ILE A 328 15.63 7.52 -19.85
C ILE A 328 15.20 8.97 -19.69
N VAL A 329 14.01 9.30 -20.17
CA VAL A 329 13.50 10.67 -20.24
C VAL A 329 12.11 10.79 -19.67
N PRO A 330 11.64 11.97 -19.26
CA PRO A 330 10.24 12.18 -18.89
C PRO A 330 9.32 11.85 -20.06
N LEU A 331 8.26 11.14 -19.80
CA LEU A 331 7.25 10.78 -20.80
C LEU A 331 6.05 11.74 -20.78
N ASP A 332 5.78 12.32 -19.62
CA ASP A 332 4.71 13.29 -19.39
C ASP A 332 5.09 14.29 -18.27
N ASP A 333 4.16 15.17 -17.93
CA ASP A 333 4.24 16.14 -16.84
C ASP A 333 3.72 15.58 -15.50
N ARG A 334 3.18 14.37 -15.49
CA ARG A 334 2.57 13.70 -14.33
C ARG A 334 3.52 12.73 -13.63
N GLY A 335 4.79 12.73 -13.99
CA GLY A 335 5.82 11.99 -13.27
C GLY A 335 6.24 10.66 -13.89
N SER A 336 5.75 10.31 -15.09
CA SER A 336 6.18 9.09 -15.79
C SER A 336 7.52 9.30 -16.49
N TRP A 337 8.40 8.30 -16.39
CA TRP A 337 9.71 8.25 -17.04
C TRP A 337 9.84 6.99 -17.87
N GLY A 338 10.64 7.03 -18.93
CA GLY A 338 10.84 5.84 -19.75
C GLY A 338 11.76 6.06 -20.94
N ALA A 339 11.84 5.02 -21.76
CA ALA A 339 12.67 4.98 -22.95
C ALA A 339 12.09 4.02 -24.01
N SER A 340 12.80 3.81 -25.12
CA SER A 340 12.49 2.68 -25.98
C SER A 340 12.70 1.35 -25.26
N CYS A 341 11.93 0.30 -25.60
CA CYS A 341 12.11 -1.05 -25.04
C CYS A 341 13.59 -1.48 -25.04
N ALA A 342 14.25 -1.34 -26.20
CA ALA A 342 15.64 -1.76 -26.37
C ALA A 342 16.60 -0.97 -25.46
N THR A 343 16.32 0.30 -25.23
CA THR A 343 17.13 1.12 -24.32
C THR A 343 16.88 0.71 -22.88
N LEU A 344 15.62 0.62 -22.45
CA LEU A 344 15.27 0.32 -21.06
C LEU A 344 15.77 -1.07 -20.65
N ASP A 345 15.56 -2.09 -21.48
CA ASP A 345 16.02 -3.46 -21.21
C ASP A 345 17.56 -3.55 -21.09
N LYS A 346 18.28 -2.70 -21.84
CA LYS A 346 19.74 -2.67 -21.78
C LYS A 346 20.28 -1.99 -20.53
N VAL A 347 19.62 -0.91 -20.06
CA VAL A 347 20.11 -0.08 -18.95
C VAL A 347 19.47 -0.43 -17.60
N ALA A 348 18.39 -1.24 -17.60
CA ALA A 348 17.72 -1.68 -16.39
C ALA A 348 18.71 -2.28 -15.40
N THR A 349 18.64 -1.85 -14.17
CA THR A 349 19.53 -2.25 -13.08
C THR A 349 18.76 -2.52 -11.81
N ASP A 350 19.38 -3.22 -10.86
CA ASP A 350 18.80 -3.37 -9.54
C ASP A 350 18.91 -2.06 -8.77
N ILE A 351 17.88 -1.73 -7.99
CA ILE A 351 17.89 -0.62 -7.04
C ILE A 351 17.64 -1.20 -5.66
N THR A 352 18.57 -0.98 -4.74
CA THR A 352 18.53 -1.53 -3.39
C THR A 352 18.41 -0.41 -2.38
N PHE A 353 17.50 -0.57 -1.43
CA PHE A 353 17.32 0.32 -0.29
C PHE A 353 17.74 -0.39 0.99
N THR A 354 18.47 0.30 1.86
CA THR A 354 18.66 -0.11 3.24
C THR A 354 17.61 0.58 4.09
N ILE A 355 16.71 -0.20 4.67
CA ILE A 355 15.62 0.27 5.51
C ILE A 355 15.80 -0.18 6.97
N GLY A 356 15.30 0.60 7.90
CA GLY A 356 15.30 0.32 9.32
C GLY A 356 15.96 1.40 10.16
N THR A 357 15.81 1.29 11.49
CA THR A 357 16.40 2.20 12.47
C THR A 357 17.70 1.62 13.03
N GLU A 358 18.65 2.46 13.41
CA GLU A 358 19.89 2.04 14.09
C GLU A 358 19.63 1.67 15.55
N THR A 359 18.48 2.09 16.11
CA THR A 359 18.09 1.83 17.49
C THR A 359 16.98 0.79 17.52
N GLY A 360 17.31 -0.43 17.93
CA GLY A 360 16.33 -1.46 18.32
C GLY A 360 15.71 -2.30 17.19
N GLY A 361 16.16 -2.15 15.94
CA GLY A 361 15.71 -2.94 14.78
C GLY A 361 16.87 -3.50 13.97
N GLU A 362 16.54 -4.27 12.93
CA GLU A 362 17.52 -4.74 11.96
C GLU A 362 17.53 -3.79 10.75
N LEU A 363 18.73 -3.49 10.24
CA LEU A 363 18.86 -2.91 8.91
C LEU A 363 18.64 -4.00 7.88
N VAL A 364 17.72 -3.78 6.96
CA VAL A 364 17.32 -4.74 5.94
C VAL A 364 17.52 -4.14 4.55
N GLU A 365 18.18 -4.87 3.67
CA GLU A 365 18.24 -4.50 2.26
C GLU A 365 17.02 -5.04 1.51
N VAL A 366 16.30 -4.14 0.84
CA VAL A 366 15.19 -4.45 -0.06
C VAL A 366 15.58 -4.05 -1.46
N THR A 367 15.50 -4.97 -2.40
CA THR A 367 15.93 -4.71 -3.78
C THR A 367 14.76 -4.80 -4.74
N MET A 368 14.55 -3.74 -5.51
CA MET A 368 13.79 -3.77 -6.75
C MET A 368 14.70 -4.39 -7.83
N PRO A 369 14.41 -5.62 -8.30
CA PRO A 369 15.26 -6.25 -9.31
C PRO A 369 15.06 -5.56 -10.66
N LYS A 370 16.09 -5.58 -11.49
CA LYS A 370 16.04 -5.02 -12.86
C LYS A 370 14.87 -5.57 -13.70
N SER A 371 14.39 -6.77 -13.41
CA SER A 371 13.24 -7.37 -14.08
C SER A 371 11.91 -6.67 -13.78
N ALA A 372 11.84 -5.89 -12.69
CA ALA A 372 10.68 -5.07 -12.32
C ALA A 372 10.80 -3.62 -12.84
N PHE A 373 11.89 -3.30 -13.53
CA PHE A 373 12.16 -1.92 -13.97
C PHE A 373 11.29 -1.50 -15.16
N ASN A 374 10.91 -2.45 -16.03
CA ASN A 374 10.11 -2.20 -17.23
C ASN A 374 8.63 -2.55 -16.97
N LEU A 375 7.78 -1.54 -16.91
CA LEU A 375 6.33 -1.69 -16.68
C LEU A 375 5.52 -1.92 -17.97
N GLY A 376 6.17 -2.01 -19.12
CA GLY A 376 5.49 -2.19 -20.38
C GLY A 376 5.26 -0.89 -21.15
N GLU A 377 4.53 -1.01 -22.26
CA GLU A 377 4.35 0.07 -23.23
C GLU A 377 3.56 1.24 -22.63
N TYR A 378 4.11 2.46 -22.78
CA TYR A 378 3.43 3.67 -22.34
C TYR A 378 2.23 3.96 -23.24
N PRO A 379 1.03 4.21 -22.68
CA PRO A 379 -0.18 4.45 -23.45
C PRO A 379 -0.01 5.58 -24.48
N GLY A 380 -0.37 5.30 -25.73
CA GLY A 380 -0.31 6.26 -26.83
C GLY A 380 1.08 6.51 -27.44
N LYS A 381 2.15 5.86 -26.91
CA LYS A 381 3.52 6.00 -27.46
C LYS A 381 4.09 4.63 -27.82
N LYS A 382 3.79 4.15 -29.02
CA LYS A 382 4.25 2.85 -29.53
C LYS A 382 5.78 2.69 -29.42
N GLY A 383 6.21 1.58 -28.84
CA GLY A 383 7.64 1.25 -28.67
C GLY A 383 8.35 2.02 -27.57
N VAL A 384 7.64 2.83 -26.80
CA VAL A 384 8.14 3.52 -25.59
C VAL A 384 7.56 2.81 -24.37
N VAL A 385 8.38 2.49 -23.40
CA VAL A 385 8.00 1.80 -22.17
C VAL A 385 8.28 2.65 -20.94
N SER A 386 7.45 2.49 -19.92
CA SER A 386 7.63 3.18 -18.63
C SER A 386 8.60 2.43 -17.73
N GLY A 387 9.43 3.17 -17.01
CA GLY A 387 10.21 2.67 -15.87
C GLY A 387 9.34 2.53 -14.62
N GLY A 388 9.76 1.67 -13.68
CA GLY A 388 9.02 1.37 -12.46
C GLY A 388 9.05 2.45 -11.38
N ILE A 389 9.69 3.60 -11.64
CA ILE A 389 9.85 4.71 -10.70
C ILE A 389 9.21 5.95 -11.29
N PHE A 390 8.38 6.60 -10.50
CA PHE A 390 7.64 7.79 -10.86
C PHE A 390 7.97 8.92 -9.88
N SER A 391 7.71 10.15 -10.26
CA SER A 391 7.77 11.30 -9.36
C SER A 391 6.37 11.73 -8.94
N LEU A 392 6.21 12.11 -7.67
CA LEU A 392 5.03 12.87 -7.25
C LEU A 392 5.03 14.22 -7.97
N GLY A 393 3.87 14.64 -8.48
CA GLY A 393 3.72 15.96 -9.07
C GLY A 393 3.82 17.06 -8.00
N SER A 394 4.28 18.25 -8.41
CA SER A 394 4.42 19.42 -7.53
C SER A 394 3.11 19.93 -6.89
N SER A 395 1.98 19.36 -7.24
CA SER A 395 0.65 19.74 -6.72
C SER A 395 0.21 18.96 -5.46
N LEU A 396 1.04 18.04 -4.97
CA LEU A 396 0.75 17.21 -3.78
C LEU A 396 1.58 17.59 -2.55
N LEU A 397 2.29 18.74 -2.59
CA LEU A 397 3.07 19.28 -1.47
C LEU A 397 2.36 20.49 -0.83
#